data_8dddb98a9c173acb982af8c4c7dc61bd
#
_entry.id   8dddb98a9c173acb982af8c4c7dc61bd
#
_cell.length_a   1.000
_cell.length_b   1.000
_cell.length_c   1.000
_cell.angle_alpha   90.00
_cell.angle_beta   90.00
_cell.angle_gamma   90.00
#
_symmetry.space_group_name_H-M   'P 1'
#
loop_
_entity.id
_entity.type
_entity.pdbx_description
1 polymer ?
#
loop_
_entity_poly.entity_id
_entity_poly.type
_entity_poly.pdbx_seq_one_letter_code
_entity_poly.pdbx_strand_id
1 'polypeptide(L)'
;TFNSDNEYLTIINTAAVKRMDLLEYYDSRKNILDIERNTLFLLAEELKRFKKEKNLKDFNDLIEDFLLKETLSTFEVLFIDEAQDLSLLQWEMVRKIWKRAHKTYIAGDDDQAIFKWAGADVDHFIALKEEVDDIQTLDQSYRIPGGPIHELSQKIINKVQNRFPKEYKPREEQGLLTRYSDITQVDMSQGNWLVLSSANYFLEDAKDL
;
A
#
# COMPACT_ATOMS: atom_id res chain seq x y z
N THR A 1 -4.15 -2.78 20.44
CA THR A 1 -4.45 -3.45 19.18
C THR A 1 -5.84 -3.04 18.77
N PHE A 2 -5.93 -2.13 17.80
CA PHE A 2 -7.21 -1.87 17.15
C PHE A 2 -7.55 -3.13 16.37
N ASN A 3 -8.65 -3.79 16.74
CA ASN A 3 -9.22 -4.86 15.96
C ASN A 3 -9.70 -4.24 14.64
N SER A 4 -8.99 -4.47 13.55
CA SER A 4 -9.32 -4.00 12.20
C SER A 4 -10.48 -4.78 11.57
N ASP A 5 -11.16 -5.61 12.34
CA ASP A 5 -12.16 -6.57 11.86
C ASP A 5 -13.57 -5.99 11.75
N ASN A 6 -13.73 -4.68 11.94
CA ASN A 6 -15.02 -4.05 11.70
C ASN A 6 -15.15 -3.66 10.23
N GLU A 7 -15.88 -4.46 9.48
CA GLU A 7 -16.10 -4.30 8.05
C GLU A 7 -16.69 -2.94 7.69
N TYR A 8 -17.60 -2.41 8.51
CA TYR A 8 -18.18 -1.08 8.32
C TYR A 8 -17.14 0.03 8.38
N LEU A 9 -16.26 0.01 9.39
CA LEU A 9 -15.17 0.99 9.50
C LEU A 9 -14.16 0.86 8.36
N THR A 10 -13.88 -0.35 7.92
CA THR A 10 -13.00 -0.60 6.77
C THR A 10 -13.57 0.02 5.50
N ILE A 11 -14.87 -0.15 5.24
CA ILE A 11 -15.54 0.43 4.07
C ILE A 11 -15.55 1.96 4.15
N ILE A 12 -15.93 2.53 5.31
CA ILE A 12 -15.94 3.99 5.52
C ILE A 12 -14.54 4.58 5.25
N ASN A 13 -13.51 4.00 5.85
CA ASN A 13 -12.14 4.48 5.68
C ASN A 13 -11.64 4.31 4.24
N THR A 14 -11.92 3.16 3.60
CA THR A 14 -11.44 2.91 2.24
C THR A 14 -12.13 3.83 1.22
N ALA A 15 -13.43 4.10 1.37
CA ALA A 15 -14.12 5.09 0.54
C ALA A 15 -13.49 6.48 0.67
N ALA A 16 -13.21 6.90 1.91
CA ALA A 16 -12.58 8.21 2.19
C ALA A 16 -11.20 8.33 1.54
N VAL A 17 -10.30 7.35 1.74
CA VAL A 17 -8.94 7.42 1.19
C VAL A 17 -8.90 7.27 -0.34
N LYS A 18 -9.92 6.64 -0.94
CA LYS A 18 -10.12 6.55 -2.40
C LYS A 18 -10.87 7.75 -2.99
N ARG A 19 -11.27 8.72 -2.17
CA ARG A 19 -12.04 9.90 -2.62
C ARG A 19 -13.34 9.52 -3.34
N MET A 20 -13.96 8.43 -2.93
CA MET A 20 -15.24 7.95 -3.46
C MET A 20 -16.37 8.28 -2.50
N ASP A 21 -17.57 8.51 -3.04
CA ASP A 21 -18.79 8.52 -2.22
C ASP A 21 -18.96 7.16 -1.53
N LEU A 22 -19.34 7.18 -0.25
CA LEU A 22 -19.45 5.97 0.56
C LEU A 22 -20.42 4.94 -0.04
N LEU A 23 -21.57 5.43 -0.50
CA LEU A 23 -22.62 4.54 -1.02
C LEU A 23 -22.29 4.05 -2.42
N GLU A 24 -21.63 4.85 -3.25
CA GLU A 24 -21.10 4.42 -4.55
C GLU A 24 -20.02 3.35 -4.36
N TYR A 25 -19.12 3.54 -3.40
CA TYR A 25 -18.08 2.54 -3.08
C TYR A 25 -18.71 1.24 -2.59
N TYR A 26 -19.69 1.31 -1.67
CA TYR A 26 -20.44 0.14 -1.21
C TYR A 26 -21.15 -0.57 -2.38
N ASP A 27 -21.88 0.15 -3.21
CA ASP A 27 -22.65 -0.42 -4.33
C ASP A 27 -21.73 -1.12 -5.36
N SER A 28 -20.50 -0.64 -5.53
CA SER A 28 -19.47 -1.30 -6.36
C SER A 28 -18.98 -2.64 -5.79
N ARG A 29 -19.21 -2.89 -4.51
CA ARG A 29 -18.72 -4.05 -3.75
C ARG A 29 -19.82 -4.92 -3.12
N LYS A 30 -21.09 -4.57 -3.28
CA LYS A 30 -22.25 -5.21 -2.62
C LYS A 30 -22.32 -6.74 -2.74
N ASN A 31 -21.75 -7.31 -3.80
CA ASN A 31 -21.75 -8.75 -4.02
C ASN A 31 -20.69 -9.51 -3.18
N ILE A 32 -19.80 -8.79 -2.50
CA ILE A 32 -18.69 -9.34 -1.74
C ILE A 32 -18.86 -9.01 -0.25
N LEU A 33 -19.63 -7.96 0.07
CA LEU A 33 -19.79 -7.45 1.42
C LEU A 33 -21.00 -8.08 2.09
N ASP A 34 -20.83 -8.55 3.32
CA ASP A 34 -21.91 -9.06 4.18
C ASP A 34 -22.32 -7.98 5.22
N ILE A 35 -22.56 -6.76 4.74
CA ILE A 35 -23.00 -5.64 5.57
C ILE A 35 -24.21 -4.94 4.97
N GLU A 36 -25.05 -4.39 5.83
CA GLU A 36 -26.27 -3.69 5.43
C GLU A 36 -25.98 -2.23 5.06
N ARG A 37 -26.48 -1.80 3.90
CA ARG A 37 -26.27 -0.46 3.32
C ARG A 37 -26.77 0.67 4.23
N ASN A 38 -27.97 0.51 4.80
CA ASN A 38 -28.56 1.54 5.67
C ASN A 38 -27.79 1.65 6.98
N THR A 39 -27.38 0.54 7.56
CA THR A 39 -26.55 0.49 8.76
C THR A 39 -25.19 1.13 8.51
N LEU A 40 -24.57 0.88 7.34
CA LEU A 40 -23.33 1.54 6.96
C LEU A 40 -23.47 3.07 6.93
N PHE A 41 -24.52 3.57 6.28
CA PHE A 41 -24.79 5.01 6.20
C PHE A 41 -24.98 5.63 7.60
N LEU A 42 -25.83 5.01 8.42
CA LEU A 42 -26.09 5.50 9.78
C LEU A 42 -24.81 5.51 10.64
N LEU A 43 -24.00 4.46 10.57
CA LEU A 43 -22.73 4.39 11.31
C LEU A 43 -21.74 5.47 10.85
N ALA A 44 -21.66 5.74 9.56
CA ALA A 44 -20.78 6.78 9.03
C ALA A 44 -21.19 8.18 9.54
N GLU A 45 -22.49 8.50 9.52
CA GLU A 45 -23.01 9.77 10.05
C GLU A 45 -22.82 9.87 11.57
N GLU A 46 -23.06 8.79 12.32
CA GLU A 46 -22.85 8.77 13.76
C GLU A 46 -21.35 8.90 14.12
N LEU A 47 -20.47 8.26 13.38
CA LEU A 47 -19.02 8.40 13.58
C LEU A 47 -18.57 9.85 13.34
N LYS A 48 -19.06 10.48 12.29
CA LYS A 48 -18.78 11.88 11.97
C LYS A 48 -19.28 12.81 13.06
N ARG A 49 -20.51 12.57 13.56
CA ARG A 49 -21.10 13.34 14.67
C ARG A 49 -20.29 13.16 15.95
N PHE A 50 -19.95 11.93 16.31
CA PHE A 50 -19.14 11.60 17.49
C PHE A 50 -17.78 12.28 17.47
N LYS A 51 -17.06 12.22 16.34
CA LYS A 51 -15.77 12.91 16.17
C LYS A 51 -15.93 14.41 16.42
N LYS A 52 -16.98 15.03 15.84
CA LYS A 52 -17.25 16.47 16.01
C LYS A 52 -17.56 16.83 17.46
N GLU A 53 -18.45 16.07 18.13
CA GLU A 53 -18.85 16.33 19.52
C GLU A 53 -17.70 16.16 20.51
N LYS A 54 -16.82 15.19 20.27
CA LYS A 54 -15.66 14.88 21.12
C LYS A 54 -14.40 15.62 20.72
N ASN A 55 -14.45 16.42 19.66
CA ASN A 55 -13.28 17.09 19.08
C ASN A 55 -12.14 16.10 18.75
N LEU A 56 -12.50 14.95 18.17
CA LEU A 56 -11.57 13.91 17.77
C LEU A 56 -11.32 13.98 16.27
N LYS A 57 -10.09 13.62 15.86
CA LYS A 57 -9.68 13.51 14.46
C LYS A 57 -8.90 12.22 14.28
N ASP A 58 -9.19 11.51 13.22
CA ASP A 58 -8.32 10.44 12.73
C ASP A 58 -7.30 10.98 11.71
N PHE A 59 -6.48 10.09 11.16
CA PHE A 59 -5.46 10.48 10.18
C PHE A 59 -6.06 11.06 8.89
N ASN A 60 -7.20 10.57 8.44
CA ASN A 60 -7.86 11.10 7.25
C ASN A 60 -8.37 12.52 7.50
N ASP A 61 -8.98 12.77 8.67
CA ASP A 61 -9.42 14.12 9.06
C ASP A 61 -8.24 15.11 9.11
N LEU A 62 -7.05 14.67 9.55
CA LEU A 62 -5.86 15.52 9.58
C LEU A 62 -5.39 15.90 8.16
N ILE A 63 -5.47 14.97 7.22
CA ILE A 63 -5.13 15.24 5.81
C ILE A 63 -6.18 16.19 5.21
N GLU A 64 -7.47 15.96 5.46
CA GLU A 64 -8.55 16.86 5.01
C GLU A 64 -8.36 18.28 5.54
N ASP A 65 -8.06 18.44 6.83
CA ASP A 65 -7.76 19.75 7.42
C ASP A 65 -6.55 20.42 6.76
N PHE A 66 -5.52 19.63 6.44
CA PHE A 66 -4.36 20.15 5.72
C PHE A 66 -4.74 20.61 4.32
N LEU A 67 -5.60 19.88 3.63
CA LEU A 67 -6.08 20.26 2.30
C LEU A 67 -6.89 21.55 2.31
N LEU A 68 -7.56 21.88 3.42
CA LEU A 68 -8.30 23.13 3.59
C LEU A 68 -7.41 24.36 3.86
N LYS A 69 -6.13 24.19 4.24
CA LYS A 69 -5.23 25.32 4.48
C LYS A 69 -4.98 26.12 3.19
N GLU A 70 -5.19 27.41 3.23
CA GLU A 70 -5.00 28.30 2.08
C GLU A 70 -3.52 28.57 1.77
N THR A 71 -2.70 28.62 2.81
CA THR A 71 -1.28 28.97 2.70
C THR A 71 -0.37 27.86 3.18
N LEU A 72 0.63 27.53 2.37
CA LEU A 72 1.72 26.63 2.72
C LEU A 72 3.06 27.35 2.52
N SER A 73 4.05 26.98 3.32
CA SER A 73 5.43 27.38 3.09
C SER A 73 5.93 26.83 1.75
N THR A 74 6.92 27.49 1.17
CA THR A 74 7.68 26.96 0.04
C THR A 74 8.79 26.04 0.54
N PHE A 75 9.17 25.07 -0.28
CA PHE A 75 10.21 24.10 0.02
C PHE A 75 11.25 24.13 -1.09
N GLU A 76 12.53 24.06 -0.74
CA GLU A 76 13.60 23.97 -1.73
C GLU A 76 13.56 22.60 -2.40
N VAL A 77 13.43 21.54 -1.60
CA VAL A 77 13.40 20.16 -2.08
C VAL A 77 12.34 19.37 -1.33
N LEU A 78 11.58 18.55 -2.07
CA LEU A 78 10.63 17.59 -1.56
C LEU A 78 11.08 16.19 -1.95
N PHE A 79 11.15 15.29 -0.98
CA PHE A 79 11.36 13.87 -1.22
C PHE A 79 10.12 13.10 -0.80
N ILE A 80 9.65 12.21 -1.68
CA ILE A 80 8.54 11.29 -1.43
C ILE A 80 9.08 9.90 -1.65
N ASP A 81 9.00 9.06 -0.61
CA ASP A 81 9.43 7.68 -0.64
C ASP A 81 8.24 6.73 -0.52
N GLU A 82 8.38 5.49 -1.01
CA GLU A 82 7.33 4.47 -1.05
C GLU A 82 6.02 4.97 -1.69
N ALA A 83 6.15 5.76 -2.75
CA ALA A 83 5.03 6.47 -3.36
C ALA A 83 3.94 5.55 -3.93
N GLN A 84 4.25 4.28 -4.24
CA GLN A 84 3.28 3.27 -4.68
C GLN A 84 2.23 2.91 -3.61
N ASP A 85 2.51 3.20 -2.34
CA ASP A 85 1.62 2.87 -1.22
C ASP A 85 0.66 4.02 -0.85
N LEU A 86 0.78 5.16 -1.53
CA LEU A 86 -0.07 6.31 -1.26
C LEU A 86 -1.49 6.12 -1.82
N SER A 87 -2.48 6.45 -0.99
CA SER A 87 -3.89 6.57 -1.40
C SER A 87 -4.16 7.86 -2.17
N LEU A 88 -5.30 7.96 -2.85
CA LEU A 88 -5.68 9.20 -3.56
C LEU A 88 -5.76 10.42 -2.63
N LEU A 89 -6.29 10.25 -1.41
CA LEU A 89 -6.32 11.32 -0.40
C LEU A 89 -4.90 11.79 -0.04
N GLN A 90 -3.96 10.87 0.13
CA GLN A 90 -2.56 11.20 0.39
C GLN A 90 -1.90 11.84 -0.84
N TRP A 91 -2.23 11.39 -2.05
CA TRP A 91 -1.77 12.02 -3.28
C TRP A 91 -2.24 13.47 -3.43
N GLU A 92 -3.48 13.79 -3.04
CA GLU A 92 -3.95 15.19 -3.03
C GLU A 92 -3.10 16.05 -2.09
N MET A 93 -2.78 15.54 -0.89
CA MET A 93 -1.87 16.20 0.04
C MET A 93 -0.48 16.41 -0.57
N VAL A 94 0.10 15.34 -1.12
CA VAL A 94 1.42 15.38 -1.78
C VAL A 94 1.43 16.39 -2.91
N ARG A 95 0.42 16.40 -3.81
CA ARG A 95 0.31 17.35 -4.91
C ARG A 95 0.21 18.80 -4.45
N LYS A 96 -0.46 19.03 -3.32
CA LYS A 96 -0.56 20.37 -2.72
C LYS A 96 0.80 20.87 -2.23
N ILE A 97 1.62 19.99 -1.65
CA ILE A 97 2.98 20.28 -1.20
C ILE A 97 3.93 20.41 -2.40
N TRP A 98 3.83 19.49 -3.37
CA TRP A 98 4.64 19.49 -4.59
C TRP A 98 4.60 20.82 -5.34
N LYS A 99 3.40 21.40 -5.51
CA LYS A 99 3.22 22.73 -6.13
C LYS A 99 3.95 23.86 -5.40
N ARG A 100 4.48 23.62 -4.21
CA ARG A 100 5.20 24.59 -3.37
C ARG A 100 6.69 24.24 -3.23
N ALA A 101 7.16 23.19 -3.86
CA ALA A 101 8.55 22.77 -3.89
C ALA A 101 9.22 23.23 -5.19
N HIS A 102 10.48 23.68 -5.09
CA HIS A 102 11.28 24.02 -6.27
C HIS A 102 11.77 22.77 -7.00
N LYS A 103 12.07 21.72 -6.24
CA LYS A 103 12.51 20.42 -6.77
C LYS A 103 11.85 19.28 -6.02
N THR A 104 11.37 18.30 -6.76
CA THR A 104 10.70 17.15 -6.16
C THR A 104 11.29 15.85 -6.67
N TYR A 105 11.57 14.92 -5.76
CA TYR A 105 11.98 13.56 -6.04
C TYR A 105 10.92 12.61 -5.51
N ILE A 106 10.45 11.72 -6.37
CA ILE A 106 9.45 10.71 -6.02
C ILE A 106 10.08 9.34 -6.25
N ALA A 107 10.20 8.56 -5.20
CA ALA A 107 10.70 7.20 -5.25
C ALA A 107 9.59 6.21 -4.93
N GLY A 108 9.60 5.06 -5.58
CA GLY A 108 8.64 3.98 -5.37
C GLY A 108 8.88 2.82 -6.30
N ASP A 109 8.26 1.70 -5.99
CA ASP A 109 8.32 0.48 -6.77
C ASP A 109 6.91 -0.13 -6.89
N ASP A 110 6.29 0.05 -8.06
CA ASP A 110 4.95 -0.47 -8.35
C ASP A 110 4.85 -2.00 -8.23
N ASP A 111 5.98 -2.73 -8.38
CA ASP A 111 6.04 -4.17 -8.16
C ASP A 111 5.93 -4.55 -6.67
N GLN A 112 6.13 -3.59 -5.75
CA GLN A 112 5.98 -3.76 -4.31
C GLN A 112 4.66 -3.22 -3.76
N ALA A 113 3.74 -2.76 -4.62
CA ALA A 113 2.45 -2.22 -4.23
C ALA A 113 1.49 -3.30 -3.70
N ILE A 114 1.57 -3.63 -2.42
CA ILE A 114 0.75 -4.65 -1.75
C ILE A 114 -0.41 -4.08 -0.93
N PHE A 115 -0.51 -2.74 -0.78
CA PHE A 115 -1.52 -2.07 0.05
C PHE A 115 -2.75 -1.56 -0.74
N LYS A 116 -3.00 -2.09 -1.93
CA LYS A 116 -4.18 -1.75 -2.73
C LYS A 116 -5.50 -2.00 -1.98
N TRP A 117 -5.54 -3.01 -1.12
CA TRP A 117 -6.67 -3.32 -0.25
C TRP A 117 -6.90 -2.24 0.84
N ALA A 118 -5.85 -1.55 1.27
CA ALA A 118 -5.92 -0.44 2.23
C ALA A 118 -6.16 0.93 1.58
N GLY A 119 -6.29 0.97 0.24
CA GLY A 119 -6.60 2.18 -0.50
C GLY A 119 -5.45 2.78 -1.30
N ALA A 120 -4.26 2.16 -1.32
CA ALA A 120 -3.17 2.59 -2.18
C ALA A 120 -3.59 2.60 -3.66
N ASP A 121 -3.15 3.62 -4.38
CA ASP A 121 -3.45 3.81 -5.80
C ASP A 121 -2.18 3.72 -6.64
N VAL A 122 -1.80 2.49 -6.99
CA VAL A 122 -0.63 2.22 -7.82
C VAL A 122 -0.80 2.73 -9.25
N ASP A 123 -2.04 2.77 -9.75
CA ASP A 123 -2.34 3.26 -11.09
C ASP A 123 -2.00 4.75 -11.19
N HIS A 124 -2.31 5.51 -10.13
CA HIS A 124 -1.92 6.90 -10.01
C HIS A 124 -0.40 7.09 -9.99
N PHE A 125 0.31 6.23 -9.23
CA PHE A 125 1.78 6.25 -9.18
C PHE A 125 2.40 5.98 -10.56
N ILE A 126 1.93 4.95 -11.27
CA ILE A 126 2.41 4.62 -12.62
C ILE A 126 2.14 5.77 -13.61
N ALA A 127 1.00 6.45 -13.48
CA ALA A 127 0.62 7.56 -14.35
C ALA A 127 1.52 8.80 -14.19
N LEU A 128 2.24 8.95 -13.08
CA LEU A 128 3.17 10.07 -12.86
C LEU A 128 4.25 10.19 -13.93
N LYS A 129 4.56 9.11 -14.64
CA LYS A 129 5.51 9.13 -15.77
C LYS A 129 5.19 10.18 -16.83
N GLU A 130 3.93 10.58 -16.96
CA GLU A 130 3.48 11.61 -17.90
C GLU A 130 3.63 13.05 -17.35
N GLU A 131 3.96 13.18 -16.05
CA GLU A 131 3.99 14.45 -15.34
C GLU A 131 5.39 14.87 -14.86
N VAL A 132 6.33 13.92 -14.79
CA VAL A 132 7.68 14.15 -14.29
C VAL A 132 8.64 14.46 -15.43
N ASP A 133 9.68 15.28 -15.14
CA ASP A 133 10.67 15.69 -16.13
C ASP A 133 11.66 14.59 -16.50
N ASP A 134 11.97 13.69 -15.56
CA ASP A 134 12.95 12.62 -15.74
C ASP A 134 12.57 11.38 -14.92
N ILE A 135 12.90 10.20 -15.44
CA ILE A 135 12.66 8.91 -14.77
C ILE A 135 13.95 8.11 -14.78
N GLN A 136 14.37 7.68 -13.60
CA GLN A 136 15.52 6.81 -13.43
C GLN A 136 15.12 5.52 -12.74
N THR A 137 15.51 4.39 -13.33
CA THR A 137 15.30 3.07 -12.74
C THR A 137 16.57 2.67 -11.98
N LEU A 138 16.43 2.38 -10.69
CA LEU A 138 17.50 1.79 -9.88
C LEU A 138 17.43 0.27 -10.03
N ASP A 139 18.14 -0.25 -11.02
CA ASP A 139 18.04 -1.64 -11.47
C ASP A 139 18.88 -2.64 -10.66
N GLN A 140 19.82 -2.18 -9.85
CA GLN A 140 20.66 -3.03 -9.02
C GLN A 140 20.00 -3.41 -7.69
N SER A 141 19.69 -4.68 -7.51
CA SER A 141 19.26 -5.21 -6.22
C SER A 141 20.45 -5.59 -5.34
N TYR A 142 20.45 -5.09 -4.12
CA TYR A 142 21.42 -5.48 -3.07
C TYR A 142 20.84 -6.49 -2.08
N ARG A 143 19.61 -6.92 -2.28
CA ARG A 143 18.90 -7.91 -1.41
C ARG A 143 18.71 -9.24 -2.12
N ILE A 144 18.28 -9.24 -3.37
CA ILE A 144 17.90 -10.46 -4.11
C ILE A 144 19.14 -11.14 -4.65
N PRO A 145 19.43 -12.39 -4.22
CA PRO A 145 20.52 -13.18 -4.79
C PRO A 145 20.17 -13.63 -6.22
N GLY A 146 21.20 -13.91 -7.00
CA GLY A 146 21.05 -14.44 -8.35
C GLY A 146 20.49 -15.87 -8.39
N GLY A 147 20.35 -16.40 -9.60
CA GLY A 147 19.89 -17.76 -9.86
C GLY A 147 18.40 -17.97 -9.57
N PRO A 148 18.02 -19.13 -9.00
CA PRO A 148 16.61 -19.56 -8.93
C PRO A 148 15.67 -18.60 -8.19
N ILE A 149 16.16 -17.86 -7.20
CA ILE A 149 15.34 -16.89 -6.45
C ILE A 149 14.99 -15.70 -7.34
N HIS A 150 15.98 -15.12 -8.02
CA HIS A 150 15.76 -14.04 -8.97
C HIS A 150 14.84 -14.48 -10.12
N GLU A 151 15.11 -15.65 -10.72
CA GLU A 151 14.27 -16.18 -11.80
C GLU A 151 12.80 -16.37 -11.37
N LEU A 152 12.57 -16.89 -10.15
CA LEU A 152 11.21 -17.05 -9.63
C LEU A 152 10.55 -15.69 -9.42
N SER A 153 11.24 -14.71 -8.84
CA SER A 153 10.71 -13.36 -8.64
C SER A 153 10.29 -12.74 -9.97
N GLN A 154 11.11 -12.83 -11.01
CA GLN A 154 10.80 -12.32 -12.33
C GLN A 154 9.59 -13.07 -12.97
N LYS A 155 9.53 -14.39 -12.83
CA LYS A 155 8.36 -15.17 -13.31
C LYS A 155 7.04 -14.78 -12.62
N ILE A 156 7.09 -14.41 -11.36
CA ILE A 156 5.90 -13.98 -10.61
C ILE A 156 5.48 -12.58 -11.07
N ILE A 157 6.41 -11.62 -11.03
CA ILE A 157 6.07 -10.23 -11.29
C ILE A 157 5.65 -9.99 -12.74
N ASN A 158 6.18 -10.73 -13.69
CA ASN A 158 5.79 -10.65 -15.10
C ASN A 158 4.35 -11.11 -15.39
N LYS A 159 3.64 -11.66 -14.40
CA LYS A 159 2.19 -11.93 -14.50
C LYS A 159 1.35 -10.69 -14.23
N VAL A 160 1.90 -9.66 -13.63
CA VAL A 160 1.22 -8.39 -13.39
C VAL A 160 1.14 -7.64 -14.71
N GLN A 161 -0.07 -7.30 -15.16
CA GLN A 161 -0.30 -6.66 -16.45
C GLN A 161 -0.03 -5.15 -16.40
N ASN A 162 -0.48 -4.48 -15.34
CA ASN A 162 -0.28 -3.03 -15.18
C ASN A 162 0.89 -2.77 -14.26
N ARG A 163 2.05 -2.54 -14.85
CA ARG A 163 3.31 -2.23 -14.16
C ARG A 163 4.21 -1.37 -15.04
N PHE A 164 5.11 -0.63 -14.41
CA PHE A 164 6.20 0.05 -15.11
C PHE A 164 7.24 -0.99 -15.57
N PRO A 165 7.58 -1.05 -16.88
CA PRO A 165 8.55 -2.00 -17.38
C PRO A 165 9.93 -1.74 -16.79
N LYS A 166 10.47 -2.70 -16.06
CA LYS A 166 11.81 -2.65 -15.47
C LYS A 166 12.37 -4.04 -15.28
N GLU A 167 13.68 -4.13 -15.26
CA GLU A 167 14.44 -5.36 -14.99
C GLU A 167 15.38 -5.11 -13.82
N TYR A 168 15.55 -6.12 -12.97
CA TYR A 168 16.49 -6.07 -11.86
C TYR A 168 17.74 -6.86 -12.16
N LYS A 169 18.87 -6.31 -11.76
CA LYS A 169 20.14 -7.04 -11.65
C LYS A 169 20.25 -7.60 -10.23
N PRO A 170 20.32 -8.92 -10.04
CA PRO A 170 20.48 -9.51 -8.72
C PRO A 170 21.89 -9.25 -8.18
N ARG A 171 22.12 -9.59 -6.91
CA ARG A 171 23.48 -9.69 -6.34
C ARG A 171 24.26 -10.79 -7.07
N GLU A 172 25.60 -10.72 -6.98
CA GLU A 172 26.49 -11.76 -7.57
C GLU A 172 26.32 -13.13 -6.89
N GLU A 173 26.00 -13.13 -5.60
CA GLU A 173 25.78 -14.35 -4.84
C GLU A 173 24.58 -15.12 -5.37
N GLN A 174 24.71 -16.45 -5.44
CA GLN A 174 23.64 -17.32 -5.88
C GLN A 174 22.75 -17.74 -4.69
N GLY A 175 21.45 -17.64 -4.88
CA GLY A 175 20.47 -18.12 -3.92
C GLY A 175 20.09 -19.58 -4.17
N LEU A 176 19.64 -20.25 -3.11
CA LEU A 176 19.07 -21.60 -3.19
C LEU A 176 17.56 -21.54 -3.03
N LEU A 177 16.82 -22.21 -3.89
CA LEU A 177 15.39 -22.39 -3.81
C LEU A 177 15.05 -23.87 -3.68
N THR A 178 14.44 -24.23 -2.55
CA THR A 178 13.98 -25.60 -2.32
C THR A 178 12.46 -25.59 -2.09
N ARG A 179 11.75 -26.55 -2.65
CA ARG A 179 10.30 -26.71 -2.46
C ARG A 179 10.04 -27.91 -1.56
N TYR A 180 9.23 -27.69 -0.55
CA TYR A 180 8.71 -28.72 0.34
C TYR A 180 7.20 -28.81 0.20
N SER A 181 6.64 -29.99 0.46
CA SER A 181 5.18 -30.21 0.47
C SER A 181 4.55 -29.88 1.82
N ASP A 182 5.36 -29.88 2.87
CA ASP A 182 4.94 -29.62 4.24
C ASP A 182 6.03 -28.87 4.99
N ILE A 183 5.67 -27.94 5.87
CA ILE A 183 6.59 -27.12 6.65
C ILE A 183 7.42 -27.98 7.64
N THR A 184 6.88 -29.09 8.13
CA THR A 184 7.59 -30.01 9.04
C THR A 184 8.82 -30.68 8.42
N GLN A 185 8.96 -30.62 7.08
CA GLN A 185 10.14 -31.12 6.36
C GLN A 185 11.31 -30.13 6.38
N VAL A 186 11.08 -28.91 6.89
CA VAL A 186 12.11 -27.86 6.94
C VAL A 186 12.82 -27.91 8.29
N ASP A 187 14.11 -28.23 8.28
CA ASP A 187 14.93 -28.14 9.49
C ASP A 187 15.29 -26.67 9.78
N MET A 188 14.64 -26.08 10.76
CA MET A 188 14.87 -24.72 11.23
C MET A 188 15.74 -24.64 12.47
N SER A 189 16.37 -25.73 12.90
CA SER A 189 17.19 -25.81 14.11
C SER A 189 18.46 -24.96 14.04
N GLN A 190 18.90 -24.56 12.85
CA GLN A 190 20.12 -23.78 12.64
C GLN A 190 19.87 -22.58 11.72
N GLY A 191 20.63 -21.50 11.93
CA GLY A 191 20.57 -20.30 11.12
C GLY A 191 19.51 -19.29 11.60
N ASN A 192 19.26 -18.29 10.77
CA ASN A 192 18.22 -17.27 10.99
C ASN A 192 17.10 -17.47 9.97
N TRP A 193 15.91 -17.67 10.46
CA TRP A 193 14.74 -17.92 9.63
C TRP A 193 13.75 -16.76 9.66
N LEU A 194 13.19 -16.47 8.50
CA LEU A 194 12.03 -15.61 8.37
C LEU A 194 10.90 -16.42 7.73
N VAL A 195 9.83 -16.65 8.49
CA VAL A 195 8.66 -17.37 8.01
C VAL A 195 7.60 -16.35 7.58
N LEU A 196 7.16 -16.41 6.33
CA LEU A 196 6.16 -15.53 5.75
C LEU A 196 4.94 -16.33 5.28
N SER A 197 3.77 -15.76 5.48
CA SER A 197 2.52 -16.33 4.99
C SER A 197 1.57 -15.24 4.52
N SER A 198 0.61 -15.59 3.68
CA SER A 198 -0.45 -14.71 3.21
C SER A 198 -1.47 -14.32 4.28
N ALA A 199 -1.58 -15.12 5.35
CA ALA A 199 -2.46 -14.84 6.49
C ALA A 199 -1.87 -15.40 7.79
N ASN A 200 -2.11 -14.70 8.91
CA ASN A 200 -1.53 -15.05 10.20
C ASN A 200 -1.87 -16.46 10.70
N TYR A 201 -3.05 -16.97 10.39
CA TYR A 201 -3.46 -18.30 10.84
C TYR A 201 -2.61 -19.43 10.23
N PHE A 202 -1.99 -19.23 9.07
CA PHE A 202 -1.04 -20.20 8.50
C PHE A 202 0.32 -20.22 9.21
N LEU A 203 0.59 -19.23 10.08
CA LEU A 203 1.83 -19.18 10.84
C LEU A 203 1.74 -19.98 12.16
N GLU A 204 0.55 -20.40 12.56
CA GLU A 204 0.38 -21.17 13.81
C GLU A 204 1.19 -22.47 13.76
N ASP A 205 1.10 -23.21 12.65
CA ASP A 205 1.85 -24.47 12.46
C ASP A 205 3.38 -24.28 12.47
N ALA A 206 3.84 -23.05 12.20
CA ALA A 206 5.27 -22.72 12.19
C ALA A 206 5.81 -22.29 13.56
N LYS A 207 4.93 -22.04 14.55
CA LYS A 207 5.36 -21.61 15.90
C LYS A 207 5.87 -22.76 16.74
N ASP A 208 5.49 -23.96 16.41
CA ASP A 208 5.80 -25.19 17.16
C ASP A 208 7.01 -25.95 16.58
N LEU A 209 7.65 -25.39 15.53
CA LEU A 209 8.86 -25.88 14.88
C LEU A 209 10.10 -25.15 15.38
#